data_0530af4f4201e9976286b93a5d154820
#
_entry.id   0530af4f4201e9976286b93a5d154820
#
_cell.length_a   1.000
_cell.length_b   1.000
_cell.length_c   1.000
_cell.angle_alpha   90.00
_cell.angle_beta   90.00
_cell.angle_gamma   90.00
#
_symmetry.space_group_name_H-M   'P 1'
#
loop_
_entity.id
_entity.type
_entity.pdbx_description
1 polymer ?
#
loop_
_entity_poly.entity_id
_entity_poly.type
_entity_poly.pdbx_seq_one_letter_code
_entity_poly.pdbx_strand_id
1 'polypeptide(L)'
;MESGIDGVNPKRILVLHGPNLNLLGSREPAIYGRTTLNDINEILRERAEKLGVDEIEFLQSNFEGALIESIQKARGRYDFIILNAGALTHYSIALRDAIAAIPVPVIEVHLSNIHKREEFREKSVIAPVVMGQICGFGVDSYIAALEIAVRKLNREAQNNGGV
;
A
#
# COMPACT_ATOMS: atom_id res chain seq x y z
N MET A 1 36.56 0.10 -19.34
CA MET A 1 36.06 -1.23 -18.92
C MET A 1 34.95 -0.99 -17.89
N GLU A 2 33.73 -0.87 -18.36
CA GLU A 2 32.59 -0.75 -17.48
C GLU A 2 32.15 -2.17 -17.09
N SER A 3 32.37 -2.48 -15.82
CA SER A 3 31.85 -3.70 -15.21
C SER A 3 30.33 -3.58 -15.15
N GLY A 4 29.64 -4.37 -15.96
CA GLY A 4 28.21 -4.54 -15.90
C GLY A 4 27.82 -5.01 -14.51
N ILE A 5 27.13 -4.15 -13.79
CA ILE A 5 26.44 -4.48 -12.55
C ILE A 5 25.16 -5.20 -12.95
N ASP A 6 25.06 -6.44 -12.48
CA ASP A 6 23.91 -7.31 -12.69
C ASP A 6 22.60 -6.56 -12.57
N GLY A 7 21.72 -6.71 -13.58
CA GLY A 7 20.48 -5.99 -13.73
C GLY A 7 19.42 -6.39 -12.69
N VAL A 8 19.64 -6.00 -11.44
CA VAL A 8 18.61 -6.03 -10.41
C VAL A 8 17.78 -4.78 -10.60
N ASN A 9 16.55 -4.93 -11.11
CA ASN A 9 15.61 -3.82 -11.17
C ASN A 9 15.37 -3.28 -9.76
N PRO A 10 15.45 -1.95 -9.56
CA PRO A 10 15.19 -1.35 -8.26
C PRO A 10 13.77 -1.67 -7.79
N LYS A 11 13.60 -1.89 -6.48
CA LYS A 11 12.31 -2.09 -5.84
C LYS A 11 11.81 -0.76 -5.30
N ARG A 12 10.79 -0.21 -5.92
CA ARG A 12 10.21 1.09 -5.59
C ARG A 12 8.76 0.90 -5.16
N ILE A 13 8.45 1.27 -3.93
CA ILE A 13 7.14 1.03 -3.33
C ILE A 13 6.51 2.36 -2.94
N LEU A 14 5.24 2.54 -3.29
CA LEU A 14 4.42 3.66 -2.86
C LEU A 14 3.41 3.20 -1.82
N VAL A 15 3.36 3.89 -0.68
CA VAL A 15 2.36 3.67 0.37
C VAL A 15 1.40 4.85 0.38
N LEU A 16 0.13 4.57 0.13
CA LEU A 16 -0.93 5.57 0.09
C LEU A 16 -1.87 5.41 1.29
N HIS A 17 -2.10 6.52 1.96
CA HIS A 17 -3.01 6.62 3.09
C HIS A 17 -4.18 7.56 2.77
N GLY A 18 -5.38 7.07 2.92
CA GLY A 18 -6.61 7.78 2.61
C GLY A 18 -7.10 8.73 3.71
N PRO A 19 -8.34 9.21 3.57
CA PRO A 19 -8.94 10.18 4.46
C PRO A 19 -8.93 9.78 5.93
N ASN A 20 -8.68 10.78 6.78
CA ASN A 20 -8.68 10.69 8.24
C ASN A 20 -7.53 9.88 8.85
N LEU A 21 -6.67 9.23 8.06
CA LEU A 21 -5.52 8.49 8.59
C LEU A 21 -4.45 9.41 9.18
N ASN A 22 -4.44 10.68 8.81
CA ASN A 22 -3.63 11.72 9.47
C ASN A 22 -4.00 11.93 10.95
N LEU A 23 -5.19 11.49 11.37
CA LEU A 23 -5.68 11.60 12.75
C LEU A 23 -5.39 10.37 13.63
N LEU A 24 -4.68 9.37 13.09
CA LEU A 24 -4.27 8.20 13.87
C LEU A 24 -3.49 8.61 15.13
N GLY A 25 -3.74 7.88 16.23
CA GLY A 25 -3.17 8.17 17.54
C GLY A 25 -4.02 9.11 18.39
N SER A 26 -4.83 9.98 17.80
CA SER A 26 -5.75 10.89 18.48
C SER A 26 -7.22 10.53 18.30
N ARG A 27 -7.55 9.76 17.27
CA ARG A 27 -8.92 9.36 16.92
C ARG A 27 -9.18 7.91 17.27
N GLU A 28 -10.29 7.64 17.96
CA GLU A 28 -10.80 6.29 18.28
C GLU A 28 -9.69 5.30 18.74
N PRO A 29 -8.95 5.61 19.85
CA PRO A 29 -7.82 4.77 20.27
C PRO A 29 -8.20 3.32 20.58
N ALA A 30 -9.46 3.07 20.93
CA ALA A 30 -10.00 1.73 21.18
C ALA A 30 -10.03 0.86 19.90
N ILE A 31 -10.10 1.47 18.71
CA ILE A 31 -10.15 0.77 17.41
C ILE A 31 -8.76 0.75 16.77
N TYR A 32 -8.06 1.89 16.73
CA TYR A 32 -6.82 2.08 15.97
C TYR A 32 -5.57 2.10 16.85
N GLY A 33 -5.70 2.13 18.19
CA GLY A 33 -4.59 2.29 19.12
C GLY A 33 -4.04 3.73 19.17
N ARG A 34 -2.87 3.89 19.80
CA ARG A 34 -2.18 5.19 19.96
C ARG A 34 -1.10 5.44 18.89
N THR A 35 -0.83 4.46 18.04
CA THR A 35 0.17 4.57 16.98
C THR A 35 -0.26 5.63 15.97
N THR A 36 0.61 6.59 15.72
CA THR A 36 0.36 7.66 14.73
C THR A 36 0.66 7.18 13.32
N LEU A 37 0.20 7.93 12.32
CA LEU A 37 0.57 7.65 10.92
C LEU A 37 2.08 7.78 10.71
N ASN A 38 2.71 8.75 11.35
CA ASN A 38 4.16 8.91 11.27
C ASN A 38 4.90 7.70 11.85
N ASP A 39 4.43 7.16 12.97
CA ASP A 39 5.00 5.93 13.54
C ASP A 39 4.90 4.76 12.56
N ILE A 40 3.75 4.62 11.88
CA ILE A 40 3.56 3.58 10.85
C ILE A 40 4.58 3.77 9.72
N ASN A 41 4.73 4.98 9.22
CA ASN A 41 5.66 5.28 8.14
C ASN A 41 7.12 4.96 8.54
N GLU A 42 7.52 5.30 9.76
CA GLU A 42 8.87 4.99 10.25
C GLU A 42 9.10 3.47 10.38
N ILE A 43 8.13 2.74 10.95
CA ILE A 43 8.19 1.28 11.04
C ILE A 43 8.35 0.65 9.64
N LEU A 44 7.57 1.12 8.68
CA LEU A 44 7.65 0.62 7.31
C LEU A 44 8.97 0.99 6.62
N ARG A 45 9.51 2.18 6.86
CA ARG A 45 10.79 2.62 6.31
C ARG A 45 11.93 1.75 6.81
N GLU A 46 12.00 1.51 8.12
CA GLU A 46 12.99 0.63 8.73
C GLU A 46 12.86 -0.82 8.21
N ARG A 47 11.64 -1.29 8.04
CA ARG A 47 11.39 -2.64 7.52
C ARG A 47 11.78 -2.76 6.06
N ALA A 48 11.45 -1.76 5.24
CA ALA A 48 11.81 -1.70 3.82
C ALA A 48 13.33 -1.75 3.62
N GLU A 49 14.09 -0.99 4.41
CA GLU A 49 15.55 -1.02 4.40
C GLU A 49 16.09 -2.43 4.66
N LYS A 50 15.59 -3.10 5.70
CA LYS A 50 15.98 -4.49 6.04
C LYS A 50 15.62 -5.50 4.95
N LEU A 51 14.60 -5.22 4.16
CA LEU A 51 14.14 -6.07 3.06
C LEU A 51 14.81 -5.74 1.71
N GLY A 52 15.70 -4.75 1.67
CA GLY A 52 16.40 -4.35 0.46
C GLY A 52 15.50 -3.64 -0.55
N VAL A 53 14.55 -2.83 -0.07
CA VAL A 53 13.76 -1.91 -0.89
C VAL A 53 14.60 -0.69 -1.20
N ASP A 54 14.69 -0.32 -2.47
CA ASP A 54 15.52 0.79 -2.91
C ASP A 54 14.87 2.15 -2.67
N GLU A 55 13.55 2.22 -2.81
CA GLU A 55 12.78 3.44 -2.59
C GLU A 55 11.40 3.10 -1.99
N ILE A 56 11.06 3.73 -0.89
CA ILE A 56 9.71 3.70 -0.32
C ILE A 56 9.24 5.13 -0.08
N GLU A 57 8.11 5.49 -0.67
CA GLU A 57 7.49 6.80 -0.50
C GLU A 57 6.12 6.67 0.15
N PHE A 58 5.73 7.71 0.89
CA PHE A 58 4.47 7.78 1.61
C PHE A 58 3.71 9.03 1.23
N LEU A 59 2.43 8.89 0.98
CA LEU A 59 1.52 10.02 0.77
C LEU A 59 0.23 9.76 1.54
N GLN A 60 -0.22 10.77 2.29
CA GLN A 60 -1.53 10.80 2.90
C GLN A 60 -2.35 11.93 2.29
N SER A 61 -3.62 11.66 2.00
CA SER A 61 -4.54 12.71 1.55
C SER A 61 -5.97 12.44 2.00
N ASN A 62 -6.66 13.52 2.34
CA ASN A 62 -8.11 13.53 2.57
C ASN A 62 -8.89 13.72 1.27
N PHE A 63 -8.20 13.99 0.16
CA PHE A 63 -8.81 14.26 -1.14
C PHE A 63 -8.74 13.03 -2.03
N GLU A 64 -9.90 12.55 -2.47
CA GLU A 64 -10.02 11.40 -3.38
C GLU A 64 -9.20 11.61 -4.66
N GLY A 65 -9.32 12.80 -5.29
CA GLY A 65 -8.59 13.13 -6.51
C GLY A 65 -7.07 13.07 -6.36
N ALA A 66 -6.53 13.46 -5.21
CA ALA A 66 -5.09 13.37 -4.95
C ALA A 66 -4.59 11.92 -4.90
N LEU A 67 -5.38 11.02 -4.33
CA LEU A 67 -5.08 9.58 -4.31
C LEU A 67 -5.16 8.99 -5.72
N ILE A 68 -6.19 9.34 -6.49
CA ILE A 68 -6.37 8.93 -7.88
C ILE A 68 -5.17 9.36 -8.73
N GLU A 69 -4.77 10.62 -8.65
CA GLU A 69 -3.60 11.14 -9.38
C GLU A 69 -2.30 10.43 -8.98
N SER A 70 -2.14 10.13 -7.69
CA SER A 70 -0.96 9.41 -7.20
C SER A 70 -0.89 7.99 -7.76
N ILE A 71 -2.03 7.30 -7.85
CA ILE A 71 -2.13 5.99 -8.46
C ILE A 71 -1.79 6.06 -9.96
N GLN A 72 -2.35 7.02 -10.69
CA GLN A 72 -2.06 7.20 -12.12
C GLN A 72 -0.57 7.49 -12.39
N LYS A 73 0.05 8.35 -11.56
CA LYS A 73 1.46 8.70 -11.64
C LYS A 73 2.42 7.58 -11.22
N ALA A 74 1.91 6.54 -10.56
CA ALA A 74 2.71 5.39 -10.15
C ALA A 74 3.20 4.56 -11.34
N ARG A 75 2.50 4.62 -12.46
CA ARG A 75 2.88 3.91 -13.69
C ARG A 75 4.28 4.30 -14.16
N GLY A 76 5.17 3.32 -14.27
CA GLY A 76 6.57 3.52 -14.67
C GLY A 76 7.48 4.12 -13.59
N ARG A 77 6.93 4.53 -12.43
CA ARG A 77 7.68 5.09 -11.32
C ARG A 77 7.81 4.14 -10.14
N TYR A 78 6.76 3.43 -9.80
CA TYR A 78 6.75 2.46 -8.71
C TYR A 78 6.44 1.06 -9.23
N ASP A 79 6.94 0.08 -8.50
CA ASP A 79 6.80 -1.33 -8.85
C ASP A 79 5.66 -2.00 -8.04
N PHE A 80 5.24 -1.34 -6.95
CA PHE A 80 4.16 -1.82 -6.09
C PHE A 80 3.48 -0.66 -5.33
N ILE A 81 2.19 -0.81 -5.03
CA ILE A 81 1.44 0.13 -4.19
C ILE A 81 0.82 -0.63 -3.01
N ILE A 82 0.98 -0.06 -1.82
CA ILE A 82 0.24 -0.46 -0.61
C ILE A 82 -0.77 0.65 -0.33
N LEU A 83 -2.05 0.33 -0.36
CA LEU A 83 -3.14 1.30 -0.28
C LEU A 83 -4.05 1.03 0.91
N ASN A 84 -4.08 1.97 1.85
CA ASN A 84 -5.16 2.09 2.82
C ASN A 84 -6.05 3.27 2.41
N ALA A 85 -7.13 2.99 1.70
CA ALA A 85 -8.02 4.03 1.17
C ALA A 85 -8.96 4.63 2.22
N GLY A 86 -8.89 4.16 3.47
CA GLY A 86 -9.84 4.59 4.50
C GLY A 86 -11.28 4.28 4.09
N ALA A 87 -12.19 5.18 4.39
CA ALA A 87 -13.60 5.00 4.06
C ALA A 87 -13.90 5.02 2.54
N LEU A 88 -13.02 5.56 1.71
CA LEU A 88 -13.16 5.51 0.25
C LEU A 88 -13.24 4.07 -0.29
N THR A 89 -12.67 3.12 0.44
CA THR A 89 -12.77 1.67 0.16
C THR A 89 -14.19 1.21 -0.06
N HIS A 90 -15.16 1.80 0.65
CA HIS A 90 -16.52 1.31 0.70
C HIS A 90 -17.43 1.89 -0.39
N TYR A 91 -17.00 2.97 -1.08
CA TYR A 91 -17.86 3.66 -2.04
C TYR A 91 -17.17 4.32 -3.24
N SER A 92 -15.85 4.45 -3.25
CA SER A 92 -15.18 5.15 -4.35
C SER A 92 -15.01 4.27 -5.59
N ILE A 93 -15.93 4.37 -6.50
CA ILE A 93 -15.81 3.74 -7.82
C ILE A 93 -14.71 4.40 -8.64
N ALA A 94 -14.52 5.71 -8.50
CA ALA A 94 -13.44 6.44 -9.19
C ALA A 94 -12.05 5.92 -8.78
N LEU A 95 -11.85 5.64 -7.48
CA LEU A 95 -10.61 5.05 -6.99
C LEU A 95 -10.41 3.61 -7.52
N ARG A 96 -11.46 2.81 -7.54
CA ARG A 96 -11.48 1.49 -8.15
C ARG A 96 -11.03 1.55 -9.62
N ASP A 97 -11.58 2.47 -10.39
CA ASP A 97 -11.27 2.61 -11.81
C ASP A 97 -9.81 3.06 -12.03
N ALA A 98 -9.28 3.93 -11.17
CA ALA A 98 -7.89 4.34 -11.22
C ALA A 98 -6.93 3.15 -10.97
N ILE A 99 -7.24 2.29 -10.01
CA ILE A 99 -6.46 1.07 -9.73
C ILE A 99 -6.50 0.13 -10.93
N ALA A 100 -7.68 -0.09 -11.51
CA ALA A 100 -7.85 -0.99 -12.66
C ALA A 100 -7.14 -0.48 -13.93
N ALA A 101 -6.88 0.83 -14.01
CA ALA A 101 -6.28 1.46 -15.21
C ALA A 101 -4.75 1.37 -15.27
N ILE A 102 -4.09 0.93 -14.21
CA ILE A 102 -2.62 0.88 -14.14
C ILE A 102 -2.11 -0.58 -14.02
N PRO A 103 -0.92 -0.88 -14.56
CA PRO A 103 -0.33 -2.21 -14.44
C PRO A 103 0.37 -2.45 -13.10
N VAL A 104 0.55 -1.42 -12.28
CA VAL A 104 1.23 -1.54 -10.99
C VAL A 104 0.36 -2.33 -10.02
N PRO A 105 0.85 -3.42 -9.42
CA PRO A 105 0.08 -4.21 -8.46
C PRO A 105 -0.19 -3.42 -7.19
N VAL A 106 -1.39 -3.60 -6.64
CA VAL A 106 -1.87 -2.92 -5.42
C VAL A 106 -2.28 -3.96 -4.39
N ILE A 107 -1.85 -3.80 -3.15
CA ILE A 107 -2.40 -4.49 -1.99
C ILE A 107 -3.22 -3.50 -1.17
N GLU A 108 -4.48 -3.85 -0.92
CA GLU A 108 -5.37 -3.11 -0.02
C GLU A 108 -5.09 -3.51 1.43
N VAL A 109 -4.90 -2.51 2.31
CA VAL A 109 -4.70 -2.75 3.74
C VAL A 109 -5.66 -1.95 4.59
N HIS A 110 -6.05 -2.52 5.72
CA HIS A 110 -6.81 -1.86 6.77
C HIS A 110 -6.25 -2.26 8.14
N LEU A 111 -6.16 -1.29 9.06
CA LEU A 111 -5.73 -1.54 10.43
C LEU A 111 -6.76 -2.38 11.18
N SER A 112 -8.04 -2.02 11.03
CA SER A 112 -9.15 -2.73 11.67
C SER A 112 -9.63 -3.93 10.85
N ASN A 113 -10.28 -4.88 11.52
CA ASN A 113 -11.09 -5.87 10.83
C ASN A 113 -12.42 -5.21 10.40
N ILE A 114 -12.52 -4.85 9.12
CA ILE A 114 -13.67 -4.15 8.56
C ILE A 114 -14.98 -4.93 8.71
N HIS A 115 -14.92 -6.26 8.80
CA HIS A 115 -16.08 -7.14 8.93
C HIS A 115 -16.61 -7.22 10.38
N LYS A 116 -15.94 -6.62 11.36
CA LYS A 116 -16.37 -6.51 12.76
C LYS A 116 -16.92 -5.12 13.12
N ARG A 117 -17.06 -4.26 12.14
CA ARG A 117 -17.52 -2.88 12.32
C ARG A 117 -18.95 -2.73 11.80
N GLU A 118 -19.36 -1.52 11.44
CA GLU A 118 -20.67 -1.26 10.89
C GLU A 118 -20.86 -1.97 9.54
N GLU A 119 -22.07 -2.44 9.28
CA GLU A 119 -22.43 -3.20 8.07
C GLU A 119 -21.94 -2.53 6.78
N PHE A 120 -22.04 -1.20 6.68
CA PHE A 120 -21.59 -0.47 5.49
C PHE A 120 -20.06 -0.55 5.24
N ARG A 121 -19.27 -1.02 6.21
CA ARG A 121 -17.82 -1.23 6.07
C ARG A 121 -17.43 -2.64 5.64
N GLU A 122 -18.37 -3.56 5.59
CA GLU A 122 -18.07 -4.95 5.23
C GLU A 122 -17.66 -5.11 3.77
N LYS A 123 -18.17 -4.22 2.89
CA LYS A 123 -17.91 -4.27 1.47
C LYS A 123 -16.75 -3.34 1.09
N SER A 124 -15.77 -3.88 0.36
CA SER A 124 -14.77 -3.12 -0.36
C SER A 124 -15.10 -3.10 -1.86
N VAL A 125 -15.25 -1.90 -2.43
CA VAL A 125 -15.46 -1.76 -3.88
C VAL A 125 -14.15 -1.83 -4.66
N ILE A 126 -13.00 -1.67 -3.99
CA ILE A 126 -11.67 -1.77 -4.60
C ILE A 126 -11.08 -3.18 -4.50
N ALA A 127 -11.53 -4.02 -3.58
CA ALA A 127 -11.02 -5.39 -3.42
C ALA A 127 -11.00 -6.22 -4.71
N PRO A 128 -11.99 -6.14 -5.61
CA PRO A 128 -11.96 -6.90 -6.85
C PRO A 128 -10.87 -6.50 -7.85
N VAL A 129 -10.27 -5.32 -7.72
CA VAL A 129 -9.27 -4.79 -8.66
C VAL A 129 -7.86 -4.69 -8.08
N VAL A 130 -7.67 -5.07 -6.82
CA VAL A 130 -6.35 -5.18 -6.17
C VAL A 130 -5.84 -6.62 -6.21
N MET A 131 -4.55 -6.80 -5.99
CA MET A 131 -3.94 -8.14 -5.93
C MET A 131 -4.43 -8.95 -4.74
N GLY A 132 -4.64 -8.30 -3.59
CA GLY A 132 -5.10 -8.93 -2.36
C GLY A 132 -5.44 -7.89 -1.30
N GLN A 133 -6.09 -8.35 -0.24
CA GLN A 133 -6.54 -7.54 0.88
C GLN A 133 -6.02 -8.10 2.20
N ILE A 134 -5.52 -7.22 3.06
CA ILE A 134 -5.10 -7.56 4.42
C ILE A 134 -5.76 -6.59 5.37
N CYS A 135 -6.52 -7.09 6.33
CA CYS A 135 -7.23 -6.27 7.31
C CYS A 135 -7.26 -6.92 8.69
N GLY A 136 -7.29 -6.10 9.73
CA GLY A 136 -7.57 -6.54 11.09
C GLY A 136 -6.35 -6.80 11.97
N PHE A 137 -5.14 -6.58 11.50
CA PHE A 137 -3.90 -6.85 12.25
C PHE A 137 -3.17 -5.57 12.69
N GLY A 138 -3.87 -4.42 12.73
CA GLY A 138 -3.25 -3.15 13.09
C GLY A 138 -2.10 -2.81 12.13
N VAL A 139 -0.99 -2.34 12.68
CA VAL A 139 0.22 -2.00 11.89
C VAL A 139 0.78 -3.22 11.16
N ASP A 140 0.62 -4.41 11.69
CA ASP A 140 1.09 -5.64 11.06
C ASP A 140 0.40 -5.91 9.71
N SER A 141 -0.79 -5.34 9.47
CA SER A 141 -1.41 -5.39 8.14
C SER A 141 -0.54 -4.72 7.07
N TYR A 142 0.05 -3.56 7.39
CA TYR A 142 0.99 -2.87 6.51
C TYR A 142 2.32 -3.62 6.36
N ILE A 143 2.86 -4.13 7.46
CA ILE A 143 4.13 -4.88 7.44
C ILE A 143 3.98 -6.14 6.59
N ALA A 144 2.89 -6.88 6.75
CA ALA A 144 2.60 -8.06 5.93
C ALA A 144 2.47 -7.70 4.44
N ALA A 145 1.80 -6.58 4.12
CA ALA A 145 1.70 -6.11 2.73
C ALA A 145 3.07 -5.78 2.13
N LEU A 146 3.93 -5.09 2.88
CA LEU A 146 5.29 -4.78 2.46
C LEU A 146 6.12 -6.04 2.20
N GLU A 147 6.05 -7.02 3.08
CA GLU A 147 6.78 -8.28 2.92
C GLU A 147 6.28 -9.09 1.72
N ILE A 148 4.97 -9.09 1.48
CA ILE A 148 4.39 -9.74 0.29
C ILE A 148 4.84 -9.03 -0.98
N ALA A 149 4.80 -7.69 -1.01
CA ALA A 149 5.24 -6.91 -2.15
C ALA A 149 6.70 -7.23 -2.52
N VAL A 150 7.61 -7.17 -1.54
CA VAL A 150 9.03 -7.47 -1.76
C VAL A 150 9.24 -8.92 -2.23
N ARG A 151 8.53 -9.86 -1.64
CA ARG A 151 8.60 -11.28 -2.04
C ARG A 151 8.13 -11.50 -3.47
N LYS A 152 7.10 -10.78 -3.91
CA LYS A 152 6.60 -10.81 -5.29
C LYS A 152 7.62 -10.23 -6.26
N LEU A 153 8.16 -9.06 -5.97
CA LEU A 153 9.19 -8.41 -6.81
C LEU A 153 10.45 -9.28 -6.95
N ASN A 154 10.89 -9.92 -5.86
CA ASN A 154 12.03 -10.83 -5.92
C ASN A 154 11.79 -12.04 -6.83
N ARG A 155 10.58 -12.61 -6.82
CA ARG A 155 10.22 -13.75 -7.71
C ARG A 155 10.19 -13.34 -9.18
N GLU A 156 9.67 -12.16 -9.48
CA GLU A 156 9.65 -11.63 -10.85
C GLU A 156 11.05 -11.40 -11.39
N ALA A 157 11.95 -10.83 -10.56
CA ALA A 157 13.34 -10.65 -10.94
C ALA A 157 14.06 -11.99 -11.23
N GLN A 158 13.80 -13.04 -10.45
CA GLN A 158 14.37 -14.37 -10.68
C GLN A 158 13.85 -15.00 -11.99
N ASN A 159 12.56 -14.83 -12.31
CA ASN A 159 11.96 -15.37 -13.53
C ASN A 159 12.44 -14.64 -14.78
N ASN A 160 12.80 -13.37 -14.71
CA ASN A 160 13.29 -12.58 -15.84
C ASN A 160 14.81 -12.69 -16.03
N GLY A 161 15.56 -13.18 -15.05
CA GLY A 161 17.01 -13.41 -15.13
C GLY A 161 17.43 -14.79 -15.63
N GLY A 162 16.50 -15.66 -15.95
CA GLY A 162 16.71 -17.06 -16.37
C GLY A 162 16.53 -17.29 -17.87
N VAL A 163 17.05 -16.39 -18.74
CA VAL A 163 17.11 -16.62 -20.21
C VAL A 163 18.57 -16.55 -20.65
#